data_c2c4683840f0dc68fa013e39b177c4c7
#
_entry.id   c2c4683840f0dc68fa013e39b177c4c7
#
_cell.length_a   1.000
_cell.length_b   1.000
_cell.length_c   1.000
_cell.angle_alpha   90.00
_cell.angle_beta   90.00
_cell.angle_gamma   90.00
#
_symmetry.space_group_name_H-M   'P 1'
#
loop_
_entity.id
_entity.type
_entity.pdbx_description
1 polymer ?
#
loop_
_entity_poly.entity_id
_entity_poly.type
_entity_poly.pdbx_seq_one_letter_code
_entity_poly.pdbx_strand_id
1 'polypeptide(L)'
;MRSVLTPPWSLAIRDEAPLTLVVLVRGDAWVAPEKGTAVRLTPGDTAIVRGPAPYRVADDLSTEPQAVIHPGQRCTGPDGGELRGMSEWGVRTWGNSVDGPTMLLTGTYPMWGAVSQRLLIALPPLLVVPGDSWDSPLIPLLADEIGKDDPGQEVVLDRLLDLLLIAVLREWFARPGAEPPGWYQAHGDPVVGPALRMLHHEPARPWTVAALAAESGVSRAAFARRFTALVGEPPMSYLTGWRLSLAADLLREPHTTVGAVARQVGYGSSFALSTAFKRRRGVSPREHRSAAWR
;
A
#
# COMPACT_ATOMS: atom_id res chain seq x y z
N MET A 1 -3.93 2.34 15.09
CA MET A 1 -3.96 1.79 16.48
C MET A 1 -2.62 2.00 17.16
N ARG A 2 -2.63 2.30 18.44
CA ARG A 2 -1.46 2.33 19.33
C ARG A 2 -1.51 1.12 20.25
N SER A 3 -0.44 0.30 20.25
CA SER A 3 -0.30 -0.85 21.15
C SER A 3 0.76 -0.55 22.20
N VAL A 4 0.42 -0.72 23.49
CA VAL A 4 1.34 -0.55 24.61
C VAL A 4 1.48 -1.88 25.32
N LEU A 5 2.71 -2.39 25.37
CA LEU A 5 2.97 -3.79 25.69
C LEU A 5 4.14 -3.96 26.67
N THR A 6 3.96 -4.88 27.61
CA THR A 6 5.02 -5.35 28.54
C THR A 6 5.33 -6.81 28.25
N PRO A 7 6.59 -7.18 28.04
CA PRO A 7 6.99 -8.58 27.83
C PRO A 7 6.56 -9.51 28.96
N PRO A 8 6.23 -10.80 28.65
CA PRO A 8 6.22 -11.37 27.29
C PRO A 8 4.93 -11.04 26.54
N TRP A 9 5.03 -10.74 25.23
CA TRP A 9 3.88 -10.49 24.38
C TRP A 9 4.10 -10.97 22.93
N SER A 10 3.05 -11.46 22.31
CA SER A 10 3.07 -11.85 20.90
C SER A 10 1.66 -11.73 20.30
N LEU A 11 1.58 -11.18 19.10
CA LEU A 11 0.35 -10.90 18.36
C LEU A 11 0.38 -11.64 17.03
N ALA A 12 -0.59 -12.52 16.79
CA ALA A 12 -0.78 -13.17 15.50
C ALA A 12 -1.73 -12.31 14.65
N ILE A 13 -1.24 -11.77 13.55
CA ILE A 13 -2.01 -10.89 12.66
C ILE A 13 -2.53 -11.72 11.50
N ARG A 14 -3.85 -11.84 11.40
CA ARG A 14 -4.62 -12.56 10.38
C ARG A 14 -5.75 -11.69 9.84
N ASP A 15 -5.50 -10.39 9.76
CA ASP A 15 -6.49 -9.37 9.39
C ASP A 15 -6.75 -9.28 7.88
N GLU A 16 -5.96 -10.03 7.08
CA GLU A 16 -6.03 -10.05 5.62
C GLU A 16 -5.85 -8.66 4.98
N ALA A 17 -5.31 -7.69 5.73
CA ALA A 17 -5.05 -6.36 5.20
C ALA A 17 -4.05 -6.45 4.04
N PRO A 18 -4.33 -5.82 2.89
CA PRO A 18 -3.40 -5.82 1.74
C PRO A 18 -2.05 -5.18 2.04
N LEU A 19 -2.02 -4.21 2.94
CA LEU A 19 -0.81 -3.53 3.40
C LEU A 19 -0.98 -3.06 4.83
N THR A 20 0.02 -3.31 5.66
CA THR A 20 0.09 -2.80 7.03
C THR A 20 1.40 -2.08 7.27
N LEU A 21 1.32 -0.91 7.87
CA LEU A 21 2.47 -0.14 8.36
C LEU A 21 2.57 -0.35 9.87
N VAL A 22 3.77 -0.73 10.32
CA VAL A 22 4.10 -0.95 11.73
C VAL A 22 5.28 -0.05 12.08
N VAL A 23 5.10 0.86 13.02
CA VAL A 23 6.15 1.76 13.52
C VAL A 23 6.47 1.38 14.95
N LEU A 24 7.72 1.15 15.25
CA LEU A 24 8.17 0.97 16.62
C LEU A 24 8.59 2.34 17.20
N VAL A 25 7.82 2.82 18.18
CA VAL A 25 8.09 4.11 18.82
C VAL A 25 9.09 3.97 19.98
N ARG A 26 8.94 2.88 20.75
CA ARG A 26 9.87 2.56 21.86
C ARG A 26 9.90 1.06 22.13
N GLY A 27 10.97 0.59 22.77
CA GLY A 27 11.22 -0.81 23.08
C GLY A 27 11.81 -1.59 21.92
N ASP A 28 11.57 -2.88 21.88
CA ASP A 28 12.00 -3.80 20.83
C ASP A 28 10.82 -4.63 20.35
N ALA A 29 10.84 -5.05 19.07
CA ALA A 29 9.85 -5.93 18.51
C ALA A 29 10.42 -6.73 17.35
N TRP A 30 9.90 -7.93 17.13
CA TRP A 30 10.12 -8.74 15.93
C TRP A 30 8.89 -8.69 15.05
N VAL A 31 9.10 -8.54 13.75
CA VAL A 31 8.06 -8.76 12.73
C VAL A 31 8.45 -10.01 11.95
N ALA A 32 7.61 -11.03 12.02
CA ALA A 32 7.85 -12.36 11.44
C ALA A 32 6.72 -12.70 10.45
N PRO A 33 6.90 -12.52 9.13
CA PRO A 33 5.98 -13.04 8.12
C PRO A 33 5.89 -14.56 8.20
N GLU A 34 4.72 -15.13 7.84
CA GLU A 34 4.56 -16.59 7.78
C GLU A 34 5.60 -17.25 6.87
N LYS A 35 5.94 -16.57 5.76
CA LYS A 35 7.00 -16.98 4.81
C LYS A 35 8.00 -15.86 4.67
N GLY A 36 9.24 -16.13 5.02
CA GLY A 36 10.32 -15.16 4.91
C GLY A 36 11.14 -15.04 6.20
N THR A 37 12.04 -14.08 6.24
CA THR A 37 12.92 -13.84 7.38
C THR A 37 12.26 -12.87 8.35
N ALA A 38 12.27 -13.23 9.63
CA ALA A 38 11.88 -12.32 10.70
C ALA A 38 12.89 -11.18 10.83
N VAL A 39 12.41 -9.97 11.09
CA VAL A 39 13.25 -8.79 11.26
C VAL A 39 12.96 -8.17 12.62
N ARG A 40 14.05 -7.84 13.35
CA ARG A 40 13.97 -7.08 14.59
C ARG A 40 13.83 -5.60 14.26
N LEU A 41 12.90 -4.93 14.93
CA LEU A 41 12.73 -3.49 14.89
C LEU A 41 13.31 -2.86 16.16
N THR A 42 13.91 -1.68 16.00
CA THR A 42 14.37 -0.77 17.05
C THR A 42 13.59 0.54 16.97
N PRO A 43 13.61 1.39 18.01
CA PRO A 43 12.85 2.64 18.03
C PRO A 43 13.11 3.53 16.81
N GLY A 44 12.05 4.00 16.17
CA GLY A 44 12.08 4.76 14.93
C GLY A 44 11.97 3.91 13.66
N ASP A 45 12.18 2.59 13.74
CA ASP A 45 12.04 1.70 12.59
C ASP A 45 10.57 1.63 12.13
N THR A 46 10.42 1.61 10.82
CA THR A 46 9.11 1.48 10.18
C THR A 46 9.12 0.28 9.25
N ALA A 47 8.24 -0.67 9.53
CA ALA A 47 8.02 -1.83 8.69
C ALA A 47 6.75 -1.65 7.84
N ILE A 48 6.80 -2.11 6.59
CA ILE A 48 5.62 -2.35 5.77
C ILE A 48 5.49 -3.85 5.54
N VAL A 49 4.35 -4.40 5.95
CA VAL A 49 4.00 -5.80 5.72
C VAL A 49 2.97 -5.85 4.59
N ARG A 50 3.30 -6.61 3.54
CA ARG A 50 2.40 -6.85 2.42
C ARG A 50 1.58 -8.11 2.68
N GLY A 51 0.26 -7.95 2.83
CA GLY A 51 -0.68 -9.04 2.96
C GLY A 51 -1.09 -9.69 1.62
N PRO A 52 -2.09 -10.56 1.66
CA PRO A 52 -2.93 -10.91 2.83
C PRO A 52 -2.37 -12.03 3.74
N ALA A 53 -1.11 -12.47 3.51
CA ALA A 53 -0.52 -13.55 4.28
C ALA A 53 -0.39 -13.16 5.77
N PRO A 54 -0.64 -14.11 6.69
CA PRO A 54 -0.48 -13.87 8.12
C PRO A 54 0.96 -13.52 8.50
N TYR A 55 1.10 -12.77 9.57
CA TYR A 55 2.40 -12.48 10.18
C TYR A 55 2.28 -12.37 11.70
N ARG A 56 3.40 -12.33 12.37
CA ARG A 56 3.47 -12.19 13.83
C ARG A 56 4.28 -10.95 14.19
N VAL A 57 3.85 -10.25 15.25
CA VAL A 57 4.64 -9.21 15.92
C VAL A 57 4.81 -9.62 17.36
N ALA A 58 6.05 -9.65 17.87
CA ALA A 58 6.34 -10.19 19.19
C ALA A 58 7.56 -9.50 19.82
N ASP A 59 7.66 -9.57 21.15
CA ASP A 59 8.87 -9.18 21.90
C ASP A 59 10.03 -10.16 21.63
N ASP A 60 9.71 -11.44 21.52
CA ASP A 60 10.65 -12.51 21.19
C ASP A 60 9.99 -13.54 20.27
N LEU A 61 10.77 -14.15 19.36
CA LEU A 61 10.26 -15.14 18.41
C LEU A 61 9.80 -16.45 19.07
N SER A 62 10.26 -16.72 20.28
CA SER A 62 9.83 -17.89 21.08
C SER A 62 8.53 -17.63 21.86
N THR A 63 8.09 -16.36 21.99
CA THR A 63 6.86 -16.03 22.71
C THR A 63 5.64 -16.47 21.89
N GLU A 64 4.82 -17.38 22.47
CA GLU A 64 3.59 -17.83 21.84
C GLU A 64 2.56 -16.70 21.73
N PRO A 65 1.75 -16.66 20.66
CA PRO A 65 0.73 -15.63 20.50
C PRO A 65 -0.28 -15.63 21.64
N GLN A 66 -0.56 -14.44 22.19
CA GLN A 66 -1.59 -14.22 23.22
C GLN A 66 -2.85 -13.59 22.66
N ALA A 67 -2.75 -12.98 21.48
CA ALA A 67 -3.87 -12.40 20.77
C ALA A 67 -3.79 -12.72 19.29
N VAL A 68 -4.96 -12.91 18.66
CA VAL A 68 -5.13 -13.05 17.22
C VAL A 68 -6.00 -11.90 16.73
N ILE A 69 -5.46 -11.12 15.79
CA ILE A 69 -6.17 -10.01 15.13
C ILE A 69 -6.73 -10.51 13.81
N HIS A 70 -8.04 -10.45 13.66
CA HIS A 70 -8.81 -10.90 12.50
C HIS A 70 -9.26 -9.73 11.62
N PRO A 71 -9.84 -10.00 10.42
CA PRO A 71 -10.48 -8.98 9.60
C PRO A 71 -11.50 -8.16 10.39
N GLY A 72 -11.55 -6.84 10.12
CA GLY A 72 -12.38 -5.89 10.85
C GLY A 72 -11.87 -5.55 12.25
N GLN A 73 -10.59 -5.80 12.53
CA GLN A 73 -9.93 -5.51 13.82
C GLN A 73 -10.53 -6.29 15.00
N ARG A 74 -11.21 -7.39 14.74
CA ARG A 74 -11.71 -8.28 15.79
C ARG A 74 -10.55 -9.04 16.43
N CYS A 75 -10.43 -8.96 17.74
CA CYS A 75 -9.38 -9.64 18.50
C CYS A 75 -9.93 -10.84 19.27
N THR A 76 -9.20 -11.94 19.28
CA THR A 76 -9.52 -13.15 20.07
C THR A 76 -8.28 -13.68 20.78
N GLY A 77 -8.48 -14.55 21.76
CA GLY A 77 -7.41 -15.41 22.27
C GLY A 77 -6.91 -16.40 21.20
N PRO A 78 -5.77 -17.07 21.44
CA PRO A 78 -5.18 -18.02 20.48
C PRO A 78 -6.10 -19.24 20.19
N ASP A 79 -6.94 -19.59 21.14
CA ASP A 79 -7.95 -20.66 21.06
C ASP A 79 -9.25 -20.23 20.34
N GLY A 80 -9.31 -18.99 19.87
CA GLY A 80 -10.50 -18.39 19.27
C GLY A 80 -11.54 -17.88 20.28
N GLY A 81 -11.26 -18.04 21.57
CA GLY A 81 -12.10 -17.58 22.67
C GLY A 81 -11.93 -16.08 22.99
N GLU A 82 -12.39 -15.71 24.16
CA GLU A 82 -12.28 -14.32 24.65
C GLU A 82 -10.81 -13.90 24.82
N LEU A 83 -10.52 -12.68 24.42
CA LEU A 83 -9.18 -12.10 24.57
C LEU A 83 -8.91 -11.84 26.06
N ARG A 84 -7.84 -12.46 26.59
CA ARG A 84 -7.43 -12.29 27.98
C ARG A 84 -6.10 -11.56 28.08
N GLY A 85 -5.95 -10.72 29.11
CA GLY A 85 -4.70 -10.02 29.39
C GLY A 85 -4.40 -8.84 28.46
N MET A 86 -5.30 -8.51 27.54
CA MET A 86 -5.24 -7.34 26.67
C MET A 86 -6.51 -6.51 26.90
N SER A 87 -6.36 -5.19 27.01
CA SER A 87 -7.47 -4.27 27.29
C SER A 87 -7.36 -3.01 26.45
N GLU A 88 -8.48 -2.31 26.27
CA GLU A 88 -8.49 -0.96 25.74
C GLU A 88 -8.18 0.02 26.85
N TRP A 89 -7.21 0.92 26.61
CA TRP A 89 -6.72 1.89 27.59
C TRP A 89 -7.07 3.34 27.23
N GLY A 90 -7.87 3.54 26.23
CA GLY A 90 -8.27 4.86 25.74
C GLY A 90 -8.51 4.88 24.24
N VAL A 91 -8.60 6.08 23.68
CA VAL A 91 -8.87 6.27 22.25
C VAL A 91 -7.79 5.58 21.43
N ARG A 92 -8.18 4.63 20.59
CA ARG A 92 -7.29 3.87 19.67
C ARG A 92 -6.05 3.25 20.34
N THR A 93 -6.12 3.02 21.66
CA THR A 93 -5.01 2.47 22.45
C THR A 93 -5.43 1.18 23.14
N TRP A 94 -4.64 0.14 22.96
CA TRP A 94 -4.85 -1.15 23.59
C TRP A 94 -3.52 -1.84 23.95
N GLY A 95 -3.59 -2.94 24.67
CA GLY A 95 -2.42 -3.73 25.03
C GLY A 95 -2.57 -4.43 26.36
N ASN A 96 -1.48 -5.02 26.84
CA ASN A 96 -1.42 -5.67 28.16
C ASN A 96 -0.88 -4.75 29.27
N SER A 97 -0.60 -3.48 28.94
CA SER A 97 -0.08 -2.50 29.90
C SER A 97 -0.46 -1.08 29.51
N VAL A 98 -0.62 -0.20 30.49
CA VAL A 98 -0.91 1.23 30.28
C VAL A 98 0.36 1.99 29.88
N ASP A 99 1.50 1.63 30.47
CA ASP A 99 2.80 2.31 30.35
C ASP A 99 3.95 1.33 30.04
N GLY A 100 3.63 0.23 29.34
CA GLY A 100 4.59 -0.80 28.96
C GLY A 100 5.81 -0.24 28.20
N PRO A 101 6.95 -0.92 28.31
CA PRO A 101 8.19 -0.47 27.66
C PRO A 101 8.14 -0.48 26.14
N THR A 102 7.26 -1.27 25.54
CA THR A 102 7.09 -1.34 24.08
C THR A 102 5.86 -0.56 23.63
N MET A 103 6.03 0.30 22.61
CA MET A 103 4.94 1.01 21.96
C MET A 103 5.05 0.87 20.45
N LEU A 104 3.96 0.38 19.85
CA LEU A 104 3.81 0.24 18.40
C LEU A 104 2.68 1.15 17.91
N LEU A 105 2.86 1.74 16.73
CA LEU A 105 1.78 2.34 15.95
C LEU A 105 1.53 1.46 14.72
N THR A 106 0.27 1.12 14.49
CA THR A 106 -0.13 0.27 13.37
C THR A 106 -1.21 0.96 12.56
N GLY A 107 -0.98 1.03 11.24
CA GLY A 107 -1.96 1.50 10.25
C GLY A 107 -2.17 0.46 9.17
N THR A 108 -3.44 0.13 8.89
CA THR A 108 -3.81 -0.80 7.82
C THR A 108 -4.40 -0.04 6.64
N TYR A 109 -4.07 -0.46 5.42
CA TYR A 109 -4.54 0.17 4.20
C TYR A 109 -5.42 -0.80 3.42
N PRO A 110 -6.70 -0.49 3.25
CA PRO A 110 -7.60 -1.27 2.40
C PRO A 110 -7.33 -0.95 0.92
N MET A 111 -6.21 -1.41 0.38
CA MET A 111 -5.76 -1.13 -0.99
C MET A 111 -6.49 -2.02 -2.01
N TRP A 112 -7.79 -1.85 -2.12
CA TRP A 112 -8.64 -2.70 -2.98
C TRP A 112 -8.53 -2.38 -4.48
N GLY A 113 -7.88 -1.28 -4.85
CA GLY A 113 -7.80 -0.80 -6.24
C GLY A 113 -6.79 -1.55 -7.09
N ALA A 114 -7.07 -1.64 -8.39
CA ALA A 114 -6.16 -2.24 -9.36
C ALA A 114 -4.89 -1.38 -9.59
N VAL A 115 -4.98 -0.08 -9.36
CA VAL A 115 -3.81 0.84 -9.33
C VAL A 115 -2.92 0.50 -8.14
N SER A 116 -3.51 0.35 -6.96
CA SER A 116 -2.81 -0.04 -5.73
C SER A 116 -2.14 -1.41 -5.85
N GLN A 117 -2.77 -2.37 -6.53
CA GLN A 117 -2.19 -3.69 -6.79
C GLN A 117 -0.86 -3.63 -7.56
N ARG A 118 -0.67 -2.65 -8.44
CA ARG A 118 0.62 -2.47 -9.15
C ARG A 118 1.76 -2.12 -8.19
N LEU A 119 1.48 -1.33 -7.16
CA LEU A 119 2.43 -1.02 -6.09
C LEU A 119 2.69 -2.26 -5.23
N LEU A 120 1.62 -2.92 -4.77
CA LEU A 120 1.75 -4.09 -3.89
C LEU A 120 2.58 -5.22 -4.50
N ILE A 121 2.40 -5.51 -5.80
CA ILE A 121 3.18 -6.53 -6.50
C ILE A 121 4.69 -6.19 -6.52
N ALA A 122 5.03 -4.92 -6.51
CA ALA A 122 6.41 -4.45 -6.56
C ALA A 122 7.12 -4.46 -5.19
N LEU A 123 6.37 -4.62 -4.08
CA LEU A 123 6.94 -4.65 -2.74
C LEU A 123 7.30 -6.08 -2.32
N PRO A 124 8.38 -6.29 -1.56
CA PRO A 124 8.63 -7.56 -0.89
C PRO A 124 7.55 -7.85 0.16
N PRO A 125 7.42 -9.10 0.66
CA PRO A 125 6.47 -9.42 1.72
C PRO A 125 6.64 -8.59 3.00
N LEU A 126 7.88 -8.25 3.32
CA LEU A 126 8.26 -7.37 4.42
C LEU A 126 9.38 -6.44 3.95
N LEU A 127 9.23 -5.16 4.19
CA LEU A 127 10.32 -4.18 4.08
C LEU A 127 10.43 -3.38 5.37
N VAL A 128 11.65 -2.97 5.71
CA VAL A 128 11.92 -2.16 6.90
C VAL A 128 12.78 -0.95 6.51
N VAL A 129 12.37 0.21 6.96
CA VAL A 129 13.15 1.45 6.90
C VAL A 129 13.67 1.70 8.31
N PRO A 130 14.99 1.60 8.55
CA PRO A 130 15.57 1.86 9.86
C PRO A 130 15.42 3.32 10.27
N GLY A 131 15.13 3.53 11.55
CA GLY A 131 14.92 4.87 12.11
C GLY A 131 16.17 5.76 12.07
N ASP A 132 17.36 5.16 12.11
CA ASP A 132 18.64 5.87 12.00
C ASP A 132 18.96 6.37 10.58
N SER A 133 18.33 5.78 9.56
CA SER A 133 18.54 6.18 8.17
C SER A 133 17.63 7.34 7.72
N TRP A 134 16.59 7.66 8.49
CA TRP A 134 15.68 8.74 8.17
C TRP A 134 15.03 9.34 9.43
N ASP A 135 15.12 10.64 9.57
CA ASP A 135 14.48 11.39 10.65
C ASP A 135 13.12 11.91 10.15
N SER A 136 12.06 11.13 10.36
CA SER A 136 10.73 11.50 9.91
C SER A 136 9.95 12.23 11.01
N PRO A 137 9.59 13.50 10.82
CA PRO A 137 8.76 14.23 11.77
C PRO A 137 7.32 13.69 11.86
N LEU A 138 6.92 12.80 10.94
CA LEU A 138 5.57 12.24 10.90
C LEU A 138 5.34 11.22 12.01
N ILE A 139 6.40 10.51 12.46
CA ILE A 139 6.27 9.49 13.52
C ILE A 139 5.89 10.13 14.86
N PRO A 140 6.61 11.13 15.39
CA PRO A 140 6.20 11.79 16.62
C PRO A 140 4.86 12.51 16.50
N LEU A 141 4.53 13.12 15.33
CA LEU A 141 3.22 13.72 15.10
C LEU A 141 2.09 12.69 15.18
N LEU A 142 2.28 11.52 14.56
CA LEU A 142 1.30 10.43 14.61
C LEU A 142 1.15 9.87 16.03
N ALA A 143 2.27 9.72 16.76
CA ALA A 143 2.28 9.21 18.13
C ALA A 143 1.55 10.16 19.11
N ASP A 144 1.66 11.47 18.90
CA ASP A 144 0.95 12.49 19.66
C ASP A 144 -0.54 12.52 19.31
N GLU A 145 -0.85 12.58 18.01
CA GLU A 145 -2.21 12.71 17.52
C GLU A 145 -3.09 11.51 17.88
N ILE A 146 -2.56 10.29 17.86
CA ILE A 146 -3.36 9.07 18.04
C ILE A 146 -4.00 8.96 19.43
N GLY A 147 -3.43 9.65 20.43
CA GLY A 147 -3.94 9.66 21.80
C GLY A 147 -5.00 10.73 22.09
N LYS A 148 -5.27 11.62 21.16
CA LYS A 148 -6.27 12.68 21.31
C LYS A 148 -7.68 12.15 21.02
N ASP A 149 -8.68 12.93 21.39
CA ASP A 149 -10.10 12.68 21.09
C ASP A 149 -10.75 13.98 20.59
N ASP A 150 -10.07 14.66 19.67
CA ASP A 150 -10.49 15.94 19.13
C ASP A 150 -11.39 15.76 17.89
N PRO A 151 -12.34 16.67 17.64
CA PRO A 151 -13.13 16.64 16.40
C PRO A 151 -12.25 16.66 15.14
N GLY A 152 -12.48 15.71 14.23
CA GLY A 152 -11.73 15.58 12.99
C GLY A 152 -10.42 14.79 13.11
N GLN A 153 -10.07 14.28 14.26
CA GLN A 153 -8.85 13.50 14.51
C GLN A 153 -8.69 12.33 13.52
N GLU A 154 -9.77 11.62 13.20
CA GLU A 154 -9.72 10.49 12.26
C GLU A 154 -9.17 10.92 10.89
N VAL A 155 -9.63 12.06 10.39
CA VAL A 155 -9.14 12.63 9.12
C VAL A 155 -7.66 13.02 9.21
N VAL A 156 -7.23 13.58 10.34
CA VAL A 156 -5.82 13.93 10.57
C VAL A 156 -4.94 12.68 10.58
N LEU A 157 -5.36 11.65 11.32
CA LEU A 157 -4.63 10.37 11.39
C LEU A 157 -4.52 9.70 10.03
N ASP A 158 -5.59 9.68 9.23
CA ASP A 158 -5.58 9.13 7.88
C ASP A 158 -4.55 9.87 6.99
N ARG A 159 -4.52 11.20 7.05
CA ARG A 159 -3.56 12.01 6.27
C ARG A 159 -2.13 11.81 6.73
N LEU A 160 -1.88 11.71 8.03
CA LEU A 160 -0.56 11.41 8.56
C LEU A 160 -0.07 10.02 8.14
N LEU A 161 -0.96 9.03 8.17
CA LEU A 161 -0.66 7.67 7.71
C LEU A 161 -0.36 7.65 6.21
N ASP A 162 -1.15 8.32 5.37
CA ASP A 162 -0.91 8.45 3.93
C ASP A 162 0.47 9.08 3.64
N LEU A 163 0.79 10.18 4.32
CA LEU A 163 2.08 10.84 4.18
C LEU A 163 3.24 9.95 4.63
N LEU A 164 3.07 9.25 5.74
CA LEU A 164 4.08 8.35 6.28
C LEU A 164 4.34 7.18 5.32
N LEU A 165 3.29 6.57 4.76
CA LEU A 165 3.43 5.52 3.75
C LEU A 165 4.24 5.99 2.53
N ILE A 166 3.89 7.17 2.00
CA ILE A 166 4.61 7.75 0.85
C ILE A 166 6.08 8.01 1.20
N ALA A 167 6.35 8.56 2.39
CA ALA A 167 7.70 8.85 2.85
C ALA A 167 8.54 7.58 3.02
N VAL A 168 7.99 6.54 3.65
CA VAL A 168 8.63 5.22 3.81
C VAL A 168 8.97 4.58 2.46
N LEU A 169 8.02 4.60 1.51
CA LEU A 169 8.23 4.04 0.18
C LEU A 169 9.32 4.80 -0.61
N ARG A 170 9.34 6.13 -0.49
CA ARG A 170 10.40 6.95 -1.12
C ARG A 170 11.76 6.61 -0.56
N GLU A 171 11.87 6.54 0.77
CA GLU A 171 13.11 6.17 1.44
C GLU A 171 13.56 4.76 1.06
N TRP A 172 12.64 3.80 1.08
CA TRP A 172 12.93 2.43 0.67
C TRP A 172 13.47 2.35 -0.76
N PHE A 173 12.81 3.01 -1.73
CA PHE A 173 13.24 2.96 -3.13
C PHE A 173 14.48 3.80 -3.44
N ALA A 174 14.87 4.73 -2.57
CA ALA A 174 16.10 5.52 -2.72
C ALA A 174 17.36 4.79 -2.25
N ARG A 175 17.24 3.66 -1.55
CA ARG A 175 18.38 2.94 -0.96
C ARG A 175 19.30 2.34 -2.01
N PRO A 176 20.62 2.29 -1.74
CA PRO A 176 21.53 1.50 -2.52
C PRO A 176 21.10 0.02 -2.57
N GLY A 177 21.05 -0.56 -3.76
CA GLY A 177 20.64 -1.96 -3.94
C GLY A 177 19.11 -2.20 -3.92
N ALA A 178 18.30 -1.17 -3.73
CA ALA A 178 16.88 -1.29 -3.99
C ALA A 178 16.63 -1.55 -5.48
N GLU A 179 15.68 -2.42 -5.77
CA GLU A 179 15.20 -2.68 -7.13
C GLU A 179 13.77 -2.10 -7.28
N PRO A 180 13.62 -0.77 -7.33
CA PRO A 180 12.31 -0.18 -7.54
C PRO A 180 11.74 -0.58 -8.90
N PRO A 181 10.40 -0.67 -9.04
CA PRO A 181 9.77 -0.99 -10.32
C PRO A 181 10.23 -0.04 -11.42
N GLY A 182 10.40 -0.54 -12.63
CA GLY A 182 10.87 0.28 -13.75
C GLY A 182 10.06 1.55 -13.96
N TRP A 183 8.73 1.50 -13.80
CA TRP A 183 7.87 2.68 -13.88
C TRP A 183 8.18 3.71 -12.77
N TYR A 184 8.59 3.29 -11.57
CA TYR A 184 8.99 4.20 -10.49
C TYR A 184 10.32 4.87 -10.82
N GLN A 185 11.34 4.09 -11.21
CA GLN A 185 12.66 4.61 -11.62
C GLN A 185 12.54 5.60 -12.80
N ALA A 186 11.69 5.27 -13.76
CA ALA A 186 11.47 6.07 -14.97
C ALA A 186 10.86 7.45 -14.68
N HIS A 187 10.26 7.69 -13.49
CA HIS A 187 9.76 9.02 -13.09
C HIS A 187 10.86 10.08 -12.97
N GLY A 188 12.10 9.68 -12.63
CA GLY A 188 13.26 10.55 -12.57
C GLY A 188 13.93 10.80 -13.93
N ASP A 189 13.57 10.05 -14.97
CA ASP A 189 14.17 10.20 -16.28
C ASP A 189 13.65 11.47 -17.00
N PRO A 190 14.54 12.31 -17.59
CA PRO A 190 14.15 13.58 -18.18
C PRO A 190 13.24 13.45 -19.42
N VAL A 191 13.19 12.30 -20.07
CA VAL A 191 12.37 12.03 -21.26
C VAL A 191 11.12 11.23 -20.90
N VAL A 192 11.29 10.16 -20.14
CA VAL A 192 10.20 9.20 -19.82
C VAL A 192 9.35 9.69 -18.66
N GLY A 193 9.94 10.36 -17.66
CA GLY A 193 9.22 10.87 -16.49
C GLY A 193 8.09 11.84 -16.83
N PRO A 194 8.33 12.90 -17.64
CA PRO A 194 7.25 13.76 -18.14
C PRO A 194 6.16 12.97 -18.89
N ALA A 195 6.54 12.03 -19.75
CA ALA A 195 5.56 11.21 -20.48
C ALA A 195 4.70 10.35 -19.54
N LEU A 196 5.28 9.73 -18.51
CA LEU A 196 4.52 8.99 -17.49
C LEU A 196 3.53 9.89 -16.76
N ARG A 197 3.94 11.10 -16.38
CA ARG A 197 3.03 12.07 -15.76
C ARG A 197 1.87 12.43 -16.69
N MET A 198 2.12 12.71 -17.97
CA MET A 198 1.06 12.96 -18.94
C MET A 198 0.09 11.79 -19.09
N LEU A 199 0.60 10.56 -19.18
CA LEU A 199 -0.23 9.36 -19.28
C LEU A 199 -1.09 9.13 -18.03
N HIS A 200 -0.58 9.47 -16.84
CA HIS A 200 -1.30 9.33 -15.58
C HIS A 200 -2.36 10.41 -15.37
N HIS A 201 -2.02 11.68 -15.69
CA HIS A 201 -2.94 12.81 -15.50
C HIS A 201 -4.04 12.88 -16.55
N GLU A 202 -3.73 12.52 -17.79
CA GLU A 202 -4.64 12.59 -18.92
C GLU A 202 -4.82 11.21 -19.61
N PRO A 203 -5.28 10.17 -18.90
CA PRO A 203 -5.38 8.82 -19.47
C PRO A 203 -6.37 8.77 -20.65
N ALA A 204 -7.40 9.61 -20.67
CA ALA A 204 -8.42 9.65 -21.72
C ALA A 204 -7.93 10.28 -23.03
N ARG A 205 -6.90 11.12 -22.99
CA ARG A 205 -6.34 11.76 -24.19
C ARG A 205 -5.87 10.71 -25.21
N PRO A 206 -6.12 10.89 -26.52
CA PRO A 206 -5.74 9.94 -27.55
C PRO A 206 -4.22 9.99 -27.83
N TRP A 207 -3.45 9.59 -26.84
CA TRP A 207 -1.99 9.55 -26.92
C TRP A 207 -1.51 8.60 -28.01
N THR A 208 -0.47 9.03 -28.71
CA THR A 208 0.30 8.21 -29.62
C THR A 208 1.78 8.27 -29.23
N VAL A 209 2.58 7.28 -29.65
CA VAL A 209 4.04 7.31 -29.43
C VAL A 209 4.66 8.56 -30.03
N ALA A 210 4.15 9.00 -31.19
CA ALA A 210 4.62 10.22 -31.84
C ALA A 210 4.33 11.48 -31.03
N ALA A 211 3.11 11.60 -30.48
CA ALA A 211 2.75 12.74 -29.63
C ALA A 211 3.59 12.78 -28.34
N LEU A 212 3.76 11.64 -27.66
CA LEU A 212 4.60 11.57 -26.46
C LEU A 212 6.06 11.91 -26.74
N ALA A 213 6.61 11.44 -27.88
CA ALA A 213 7.97 11.74 -28.29
C ALA A 213 8.16 13.24 -28.59
N ALA A 214 7.20 13.86 -29.28
CA ALA A 214 7.22 15.30 -29.59
C ALA A 214 7.19 16.14 -28.30
N GLU A 215 6.30 15.83 -27.35
CA GLU A 215 6.21 16.50 -26.04
C GLU A 215 7.51 16.31 -25.21
N SER A 216 8.23 15.20 -25.44
CA SER A 216 9.50 14.89 -24.75
C SER A 216 10.75 15.40 -25.52
N GLY A 217 10.59 16.07 -26.68
CA GLY A 217 11.68 16.64 -27.44
C GLY A 217 12.63 15.63 -28.11
N VAL A 218 12.16 14.40 -28.38
CA VAL A 218 12.99 13.32 -28.95
C VAL A 218 12.31 12.64 -30.15
N SER A 219 13.07 11.88 -30.95
CA SER A 219 12.48 11.11 -32.05
C SER A 219 11.59 9.97 -31.52
N ARG A 220 10.54 9.61 -32.28
CA ARG A 220 9.62 8.50 -31.97
C ARG A 220 10.36 7.21 -31.64
N ALA A 221 11.39 6.86 -32.40
CA ALA A 221 12.16 5.63 -32.20
C ALA A 221 13.01 5.68 -30.93
N ALA A 222 13.65 6.82 -30.64
CA ALA A 222 14.43 7.03 -29.42
C ALA A 222 13.53 6.97 -28.19
N PHE A 223 12.37 7.63 -28.22
CA PHE A 223 11.38 7.60 -27.16
C PHE A 223 10.91 6.18 -26.87
N ALA A 224 10.41 5.46 -27.88
CA ALA A 224 9.87 4.10 -27.70
C ALA A 224 10.92 3.14 -27.11
N ARG A 225 12.15 3.20 -27.61
CA ARG A 225 13.27 2.37 -27.09
C ARG A 225 13.58 2.71 -25.63
N ARG A 226 13.75 4.00 -25.30
CA ARG A 226 14.08 4.46 -23.94
C ARG A 226 12.96 4.14 -22.95
N PHE A 227 11.71 4.40 -23.34
CA PHE A 227 10.56 4.06 -22.50
C PHE A 227 10.50 2.55 -22.22
N THR A 228 10.62 1.71 -23.24
CA THR A 228 10.58 0.26 -23.06
C THR A 228 11.75 -0.25 -22.20
N ALA A 229 12.94 0.31 -22.37
CA ALA A 229 14.10 -0.07 -21.57
C ALA A 229 13.93 0.27 -20.09
N LEU A 230 13.34 1.43 -19.76
CA LEU A 230 13.17 1.88 -18.38
C LEU A 230 11.91 1.29 -17.72
N VAL A 231 10.79 1.26 -18.42
CA VAL A 231 9.49 0.84 -17.86
C VAL A 231 9.27 -0.67 -17.96
N GLY A 232 9.98 -1.35 -18.88
CA GLY A 232 9.86 -2.79 -19.12
C GLY A 232 8.78 -3.16 -20.13
N GLU A 233 7.98 -2.20 -20.63
CA GLU A 233 6.95 -2.45 -21.64
C GLU A 233 6.79 -1.26 -22.59
N PRO A 234 6.27 -1.45 -23.83
CA PRO A 234 6.04 -0.37 -24.78
C PRO A 234 5.03 0.70 -24.25
N PRO A 235 5.18 1.99 -24.66
CA PRO A 235 4.35 3.08 -24.13
C PRO A 235 2.84 2.85 -24.24
N MET A 236 2.36 2.34 -25.37
CA MET A 236 0.92 2.11 -25.59
C MET A 236 0.38 0.87 -24.86
N SER A 237 1.23 -0.11 -24.58
CA SER A 237 0.91 -1.25 -23.71
C SER A 237 0.75 -0.77 -22.27
N TYR A 238 1.69 0.06 -21.80
CA TYR A 238 1.63 0.70 -20.49
C TYR A 238 0.35 1.51 -20.30
N LEU A 239 0.03 2.40 -21.27
CA LEU A 239 -1.20 3.20 -21.22
C LEU A 239 -2.46 2.33 -21.20
N THR A 240 -2.48 1.27 -22.01
CA THR A 240 -3.61 0.32 -22.02
C THR A 240 -3.76 -0.33 -20.63
N GLY A 241 -2.68 -0.81 -20.04
CA GLY A 241 -2.67 -1.38 -18.69
C GLY A 241 -3.15 -0.39 -17.64
N TRP A 242 -2.67 0.87 -17.71
CA TRP A 242 -3.06 1.94 -16.82
C TRP A 242 -4.56 2.27 -16.92
N ARG A 243 -5.08 2.47 -18.14
CA ARG A 243 -6.51 2.70 -18.40
C ARG A 243 -7.40 1.59 -17.85
N LEU A 244 -6.99 0.32 -18.02
CA LEU A 244 -7.74 -0.82 -17.53
C LEU A 244 -7.68 -0.97 -16.00
N SER A 245 -6.60 -0.52 -15.36
CA SER A 245 -6.53 -0.45 -13.91
C SER A 245 -7.46 0.62 -13.35
N LEU A 246 -7.43 1.83 -13.92
CA LEU A 246 -8.38 2.90 -13.57
C LEU A 246 -9.83 2.47 -13.82
N ALA A 247 -10.10 1.81 -14.95
CA ALA A 247 -11.43 1.31 -15.26
C ALA A 247 -11.92 0.30 -14.23
N ALA A 248 -11.03 -0.59 -13.75
CA ALA A 248 -11.39 -1.56 -12.73
C ALA A 248 -11.77 -0.90 -11.40
N ASP A 249 -11.08 0.17 -11.02
CA ASP A 249 -11.37 0.92 -9.80
C ASP A 249 -12.68 1.69 -9.92
N LEU A 250 -12.87 2.42 -11.01
CA LEU A 250 -14.11 3.16 -11.31
C LEU A 250 -15.35 2.25 -11.42
N LEU A 251 -15.18 1.02 -11.91
CA LEU A 251 -16.27 0.05 -11.99
C LEU A 251 -16.78 -0.42 -10.63
N ARG A 252 -16.03 -0.23 -9.56
CA ARG A 252 -16.43 -0.55 -8.18
C ARG A 252 -17.30 0.54 -7.55
N GLU A 253 -17.28 1.75 -8.11
CA GLU A 253 -18.10 2.84 -7.62
C GLU A 253 -19.60 2.57 -7.89
N PRO A 254 -20.46 2.81 -6.88
CA PRO A 254 -21.91 2.72 -7.06
C PRO A 254 -22.39 3.63 -8.21
N HIS A 255 -23.38 3.16 -8.96
CA HIS A 255 -24.07 3.95 -10.01
C HIS A 255 -23.23 4.33 -11.24
N THR A 256 -21.96 3.93 -11.35
CA THR A 256 -21.12 4.22 -12.52
C THR A 256 -21.43 3.25 -13.66
N THR A 257 -21.73 3.76 -14.87
CA THR A 257 -22.01 2.91 -16.05
C THR A 257 -20.73 2.53 -16.79
N VAL A 258 -20.70 1.36 -17.45
CA VAL A 258 -19.55 0.94 -18.28
C VAL A 258 -19.24 1.95 -19.37
N GLY A 259 -20.27 2.61 -19.92
CA GLY A 259 -20.10 3.67 -20.93
C GLY A 259 -19.47 4.94 -20.38
N ALA A 260 -19.81 5.34 -19.14
CA ALA A 260 -19.19 6.47 -18.46
C ALA A 260 -17.70 6.17 -18.18
N VAL A 261 -17.41 4.98 -17.63
CA VAL A 261 -16.03 4.53 -17.39
C VAL A 261 -15.23 4.51 -18.69
N ALA A 262 -15.80 3.96 -19.78
CA ALA A 262 -15.11 3.91 -21.08
C ALA A 262 -14.63 5.30 -21.52
N ARG A 263 -15.51 6.31 -21.48
CA ARG A 263 -15.16 7.69 -21.82
C ARG A 263 -14.09 8.25 -20.90
N GLN A 264 -14.23 8.05 -19.60
CA GLN A 264 -13.32 8.59 -18.57
C GLN A 264 -11.90 8.04 -18.71
N VAL A 265 -11.75 6.78 -19.14
CA VAL A 265 -10.43 6.17 -19.34
C VAL A 265 -9.96 6.18 -20.81
N GLY A 266 -10.70 6.85 -21.73
CA GLY A 266 -10.27 7.07 -23.10
C GLY A 266 -10.57 5.92 -24.07
N TYR A 267 -11.64 5.15 -23.83
CA TYR A 267 -12.20 4.21 -24.83
C TYR A 267 -13.38 4.84 -25.55
N GLY A 268 -13.43 4.67 -26.88
CA GLY A 268 -14.49 5.25 -27.72
C GLY A 268 -15.88 4.64 -27.49
N SER A 269 -15.99 3.46 -26.88
CA SER A 269 -17.26 2.82 -26.57
C SER A 269 -17.15 1.84 -25.39
N SER A 270 -18.31 1.52 -24.78
CA SER A 270 -18.42 0.46 -23.77
C SER A 270 -18.00 -0.91 -24.30
N PHE A 271 -18.26 -1.17 -25.57
CA PHE A 271 -17.86 -2.42 -26.23
C PHE A 271 -16.34 -2.54 -26.34
N ALA A 272 -15.66 -1.48 -26.78
CA ALA A 272 -14.19 -1.44 -26.87
C ALA A 272 -13.53 -1.64 -25.50
N LEU A 273 -14.03 -0.95 -24.47
CA LEU A 273 -13.56 -1.17 -23.09
C LEU A 273 -13.80 -2.61 -22.66
N SER A 274 -15.01 -3.16 -22.83
CA SER A 274 -15.35 -4.51 -22.37
C SER A 274 -14.47 -5.59 -23.04
N THR A 275 -14.20 -5.45 -24.32
CA THR A 275 -13.31 -6.36 -25.06
C THR A 275 -11.86 -6.29 -24.52
N ALA A 276 -11.32 -5.08 -24.35
CA ALA A 276 -9.97 -4.90 -23.82
C ALA A 276 -9.84 -5.40 -22.37
N PHE A 277 -10.85 -5.10 -21.55
CA PHE A 277 -10.92 -5.48 -20.14
C PHE A 277 -10.95 -7.01 -19.98
N LYS A 278 -11.84 -7.71 -20.70
CA LYS A 278 -11.93 -9.16 -20.67
C LYS A 278 -10.66 -9.83 -21.15
N ARG A 279 -10.05 -9.32 -22.23
CA ARG A 279 -8.77 -9.85 -22.75
C ARG A 279 -7.63 -9.75 -21.72
N ARG A 280 -7.57 -8.67 -20.95
CA ARG A 280 -6.47 -8.43 -19.99
C ARG A 280 -6.71 -9.05 -18.62
N ARG A 281 -7.96 -9.11 -18.16
CA ARG A 281 -8.33 -9.54 -16.80
C ARG A 281 -9.06 -10.87 -16.71
N GLY A 282 -9.40 -11.48 -17.85
CA GLY A 282 -10.13 -12.75 -17.92
C GLY A 282 -11.64 -12.65 -17.65
N VAL A 283 -12.11 -11.55 -17.04
CA VAL A 283 -13.51 -11.31 -16.68
C VAL A 283 -14.07 -10.08 -17.35
N SER A 284 -15.39 -10.02 -17.55
CA SER A 284 -16.05 -8.82 -18.07
C SER A 284 -16.13 -7.70 -17.02
N PRO A 285 -16.34 -6.42 -17.43
CA PRO A 285 -16.59 -5.32 -16.50
C PRO A 285 -17.75 -5.55 -15.56
N ARG A 286 -18.80 -6.24 -16.03
CA ARG A 286 -19.99 -6.58 -15.22
C ARG A 286 -19.67 -7.63 -14.15
N GLU A 287 -18.97 -8.68 -14.51
CA GLU A 287 -18.53 -9.72 -13.58
C GLU A 287 -17.58 -9.14 -12.52
N HIS A 288 -16.63 -8.27 -12.94
CA HIS A 288 -15.73 -7.59 -12.04
C HIS A 288 -16.48 -6.75 -11.00
N ARG A 289 -17.48 -5.97 -11.43
CA ARG A 289 -18.35 -5.21 -10.53
C ARG A 289 -19.08 -6.11 -9.54
N SER A 290 -19.71 -7.19 -10.03
CA SER A 290 -20.47 -8.11 -9.17
C SER A 290 -19.62 -8.80 -8.12
N ALA A 291 -18.33 -9.06 -8.41
CA ALA A 291 -17.38 -9.64 -7.45
C ALA A 291 -16.95 -8.65 -6.35
N ALA A 292 -16.99 -7.35 -6.63
CA ALA A 292 -16.62 -6.31 -5.66
C ALA A 292 -17.69 -6.07 -4.59
N TRP A 293 -18.89 -6.57 -4.79
CA TRP A 293 -20.03 -6.39 -3.89
C TRP A 293 -20.41 -7.67 -3.13
N ARG A 294 -19.61 -8.72 -3.22
CA ARG A 294 -19.73 -9.96 -2.45
C ARG A 294 -18.73 -9.99 -1.30
#